data_69a33cca57a5c78534bca15311e0f91b
#
_entry.id   69a33cca57a5c78534bca15311e0f91b
#
_cell.length_a   1.000
_cell.length_b   1.000
_cell.length_c   1.000
_cell.angle_alpha   90.00
_cell.angle_beta   90.00
_cell.angle_gamma   90.00
#
_symmetry.space_group_name_H-M   'P 1'
#
loop_
_entity.id
_entity.type
_entity.pdbx_description
1 polymer ?
#
loop_
_entity_poly.entity_id
_entity_poly.type
_entity_poly.pdbx_seq_one_letter_code
_entity_poly.pdbx_strand_id
1 'polypeptide(L)'
;MKKIYIIQAHTGTFPSKVIKILTKYQYSHILLSLDTNFDKMYSFGRRTLYNPLNAGFVIESINSKFFKRFSNTECRVYELTITDRKYCKLKKLLYKFEKNPEMYQYDIIGLLLKIFNIQVYRKNHYVCSQFVGEIIEKSDIHKFNKKFETIKPCDFDNLPNSNLLYVGNIKYISLGM
;
A
#
# COMPACT_ATOMS: atom_id res chain seq x y z
N MET A 1 18.41 -13.56 5.87
CA MET A 1 17.89 -12.40 5.10
C MET A 1 16.59 -12.79 4.44
N LYS A 2 15.58 -11.93 4.45
CA LYS A 2 14.25 -12.14 3.85
C LYS A 2 13.93 -11.03 2.88
N LYS A 3 13.11 -11.33 1.88
CA LYS A 3 12.65 -10.35 0.90
C LYS A 3 11.21 -9.97 1.20
N ILE A 4 10.90 -8.70 0.99
CA ILE A 4 9.55 -8.14 0.98
C ILE A 4 9.39 -7.28 -0.26
N TYR A 5 8.16 -7.03 -0.68
CA TYR A 5 7.85 -6.35 -1.93
C TYR A 5 6.91 -5.19 -1.68
N ILE A 6 7.28 -4.02 -2.18
CA ILE A 6 6.42 -2.84 -2.22
C ILE A 6 5.90 -2.69 -3.65
N ILE A 7 4.60 -2.72 -3.79
CA ILE A 7 3.92 -2.57 -5.06
C ILE A 7 3.24 -1.20 -5.09
N GLN A 8 3.64 -0.35 -6.01
CA GLN A 8 2.99 0.91 -6.31
C GLN A 8 2.08 0.70 -7.51
N ALA A 9 0.79 0.98 -7.38
CA ALA A 9 -0.18 0.73 -8.43
C ALA A 9 -1.00 1.98 -8.80
N HIS A 10 -1.44 2.03 -10.07
CA HIS A 10 -2.40 2.99 -10.56
C HIS A 10 -3.61 2.26 -11.13
N THR A 11 -4.68 2.20 -10.35
CA THR A 11 -5.88 1.41 -10.68
C THR A 11 -6.90 2.15 -11.55
N GLY A 12 -6.69 3.44 -11.85
CA GLY A 12 -7.62 4.26 -12.63
C GLY A 12 -9.00 4.50 -11.97
N THR A 13 -9.19 4.07 -10.72
CA THR A 13 -10.44 4.26 -9.97
C THR A 13 -10.62 5.71 -9.54
N PHE A 14 -11.85 6.12 -9.17
CA PHE A 14 -12.11 7.49 -8.72
C PHE A 14 -11.20 7.93 -7.54
N PRO A 15 -11.07 7.17 -6.44
CA PRO A 15 -10.11 7.54 -5.38
C PRO A 15 -8.67 7.64 -5.88
N SER A 16 -8.26 6.74 -6.78
CA SER A 16 -6.94 6.77 -7.42
C SER A 16 -6.70 8.07 -8.19
N LYS A 17 -7.70 8.55 -8.93
CA LYS A 17 -7.63 9.83 -9.66
C LYS A 17 -7.50 11.01 -8.71
N VAL A 18 -8.28 11.04 -7.62
CA VAL A 18 -8.20 12.10 -6.60
C VAL A 18 -6.80 12.12 -5.97
N ILE A 19 -6.28 10.96 -5.55
CA ILE A 19 -4.92 10.87 -4.98
C ILE A 19 -3.88 11.34 -5.99
N LYS A 20 -3.98 10.95 -7.26
CA LYS A 20 -3.07 11.39 -8.32
C LYS A 20 -3.06 12.91 -8.48
N ILE A 21 -4.23 13.55 -8.45
CA ILE A 21 -4.35 15.03 -8.54
C ILE A 21 -3.69 15.67 -7.32
N LEU A 22 -3.97 15.17 -6.11
CA LEU A 22 -3.44 15.72 -4.85
C LEU A 22 -1.93 15.53 -4.70
N THR A 23 -1.41 14.40 -5.16
CA THR A 23 0.02 14.07 -4.98
C THR A 23 0.88 14.45 -6.17
N LYS A 24 0.26 14.74 -7.32
CA LYS A 24 0.92 14.93 -8.63
C LYS A 24 1.82 13.74 -9.00
N TYR A 25 1.49 12.54 -8.49
CA TYR A 25 2.28 11.34 -8.66
C TYR A 25 1.47 10.26 -9.40
N GLN A 26 2.13 9.53 -10.30
CA GLN A 26 1.45 8.56 -11.18
C GLN A 26 0.79 7.43 -10.39
N TYR A 27 1.49 6.87 -9.39
CA TYR A 27 1.01 5.75 -8.61
C TYR A 27 0.30 6.24 -7.35
N SER A 28 -0.94 5.82 -7.16
CA SER A 28 -1.82 6.32 -6.10
C SER A 28 -2.17 5.26 -5.04
N HIS A 29 -1.70 4.04 -5.24
CA HIS A 29 -1.98 2.91 -4.35
C HIS A 29 -0.69 2.17 -4.00
N ILE A 30 -0.53 1.83 -2.72
CA ILE A 30 0.63 1.10 -2.21
C ILE A 30 0.16 -0.19 -1.57
N LEU A 31 0.83 -1.29 -1.94
CA LEU A 31 0.61 -2.61 -1.36
C LEU A 31 1.95 -3.19 -0.89
N LEU A 32 1.88 -4.01 0.14
CA LEU A 32 3.03 -4.73 0.70
C LEU A 32 2.81 -6.24 0.55
N SER A 33 3.75 -6.96 -0.08
CA SER A 33 3.74 -8.43 -0.14
C SER A 33 4.96 -9.02 0.54
N LEU A 34 4.80 -10.26 1.01
CA LEU A 34 5.87 -11.05 1.64
C LEU A 34 6.41 -12.15 0.73
N ASP A 35 5.81 -12.32 -0.44
CA ASP A 35 6.18 -13.33 -1.44
C ASP A 35 6.00 -12.82 -2.86
N THR A 36 6.58 -13.54 -3.81
CA THR A 36 6.58 -13.23 -5.24
C THR A 36 5.32 -13.69 -5.99
N ASN A 37 4.45 -14.47 -5.35
CA ASN A 37 3.21 -14.92 -5.98
C ASN A 37 2.14 -13.82 -5.96
N PHE A 38 2.32 -12.81 -5.06
CA PHE A 38 1.38 -11.71 -4.87
C PHE A 38 -0.07 -12.14 -4.62
N ASP A 39 -0.23 -13.32 -4.01
CA ASP A 39 -1.55 -13.80 -3.59
C ASP A 39 -2.03 -13.14 -2.31
N LYS A 40 -1.08 -12.59 -1.53
CA LYS A 40 -1.33 -11.80 -0.33
C LYS A 40 -0.60 -10.47 -0.40
N MET A 41 -1.32 -9.43 -0.80
CA MET A 41 -0.83 -8.05 -0.79
C MET A 41 -1.63 -7.24 0.21
N TYR A 42 -0.97 -6.73 1.22
CA TYR A 42 -1.56 -5.98 2.34
C TYR A 42 -1.67 -4.50 2.00
N SER A 43 -2.86 -3.94 2.19
CA SER A 43 -3.10 -2.53 1.91
C SER A 43 -4.34 -1.99 2.64
N PHE A 44 -4.66 -0.73 2.37
CA PHE A 44 -5.94 -0.10 2.67
C PHE A 44 -6.62 0.29 1.37
N GLY A 45 -7.79 -0.28 1.16
CA GLY A 45 -8.55 -0.11 -0.08
C GLY A 45 -10.01 -0.49 0.10
N ARG A 46 -10.71 -0.71 -1.00
CA ARG A 46 -12.11 -1.13 -0.98
C ARG A 46 -12.23 -2.58 -0.52
N ARG A 47 -13.13 -2.83 0.42
CA ARG A 47 -13.49 -4.20 0.84
C ARG A 47 -14.43 -4.86 -0.15
N THR A 48 -15.18 -4.07 -0.90
CA THR A 48 -16.14 -4.57 -1.89
C THR A 48 -15.93 -3.89 -3.24
N LEU A 49 -16.20 -4.63 -4.31
CA LEU A 49 -15.96 -4.17 -5.68
C LEU A 49 -16.84 -2.96 -6.06
N TYR A 50 -18.07 -2.92 -5.57
CA TYR A 50 -19.10 -1.98 -6.02
C TYR A 50 -19.31 -0.80 -5.06
N ASN A 51 -18.96 -0.93 -3.78
CA ASN A 51 -19.14 0.13 -2.80
C ASN A 51 -17.79 0.75 -2.41
N PRO A 52 -17.45 1.93 -2.93
CA PRO A 52 -16.19 2.60 -2.63
C PRO A 52 -16.11 3.14 -1.19
N LEU A 53 -17.26 3.30 -0.51
CA LEU A 53 -17.31 3.79 0.87
C LEU A 53 -17.02 2.66 1.87
N ASN A 54 -17.26 1.39 1.49
CA ASN A 54 -16.85 0.26 2.30
C ASN A 54 -15.37 -0.03 2.04
N ALA A 55 -14.52 0.67 2.75
CA ALA A 55 -13.07 0.62 2.59
C ALA A 55 -12.34 0.57 3.94
N GLY A 56 -11.21 -0.10 3.98
CA GLY A 56 -10.41 -0.30 5.19
C GLY A 56 -9.21 -1.18 4.90
N PHE A 57 -8.75 -1.92 5.91
CA PHE A 57 -7.72 -2.92 5.73
C PHE A 57 -8.21 -4.03 4.79
N VAL A 58 -7.38 -4.38 3.81
CA VAL A 58 -7.64 -5.43 2.81
C VAL A 58 -6.40 -6.26 2.55
N ILE A 59 -6.64 -7.52 2.20
CA ILE A 59 -5.64 -8.41 1.61
C ILE A 59 -6.07 -8.65 0.18
N GLU A 60 -5.29 -8.16 -0.76
CA GLU A 60 -5.56 -8.27 -2.19
C GLU A 60 -4.70 -9.37 -2.82
N SER A 61 -5.16 -9.94 -3.93
CA SER A 61 -4.38 -10.85 -4.76
C SER A 61 -4.36 -10.33 -6.19
N ILE A 62 -3.27 -10.56 -6.92
CA ILE A 62 -3.20 -10.26 -8.36
C ILE A 62 -4.32 -10.97 -9.14
N ASN A 63 -4.78 -12.13 -8.64
CA ASN A 63 -5.85 -12.93 -9.22
C ASN A 63 -7.25 -12.50 -8.76
N SER A 64 -7.37 -11.46 -7.93
CA SER A 64 -8.64 -11.00 -7.38
C SER A 64 -9.60 -10.48 -8.45
N LYS A 65 -10.90 -10.50 -8.13
CA LYS A 65 -11.94 -9.89 -8.97
C LYS A 65 -11.69 -8.38 -9.19
N PHE A 66 -11.01 -7.73 -8.25
CA PHE A 66 -10.66 -6.32 -8.33
C PHE A 66 -9.66 -6.07 -9.48
N PHE A 67 -8.51 -6.74 -9.51
CA PHE A 67 -7.52 -6.54 -10.58
C PHE A 67 -7.97 -7.12 -11.92
N LYS A 68 -8.82 -8.16 -11.92
CA LYS A 68 -9.49 -8.63 -13.17
C LYS A 68 -10.40 -7.55 -13.77
N ARG A 69 -11.15 -6.81 -12.94
CA ARG A 69 -12.00 -5.70 -13.40
C ARG A 69 -11.18 -4.49 -13.84
N PHE A 70 -10.11 -4.16 -13.12
CA PHE A 70 -9.20 -3.06 -13.42
C PHE A 70 -7.93 -3.58 -14.11
N SER A 71 -8.11 -4.32 -15.20
CA SER A 71 -7.04 -5.04 -15.91
C SER A 71 -5.94 -4.14 -16.49
N ASN A 72 -6.21 -2.84 -16.66
CA ASN A 72 -5.23 -1.84 -17.11
C ASN A 72 -4.47 -1.19 -15.94
N THR A 73 -4.43 -1.84 -14.77
CA THR A 73 -3.64 -1.36 -13.64
C THR A 73 -2.16 -1.43 -13.95
N GLU A 74 -1.51 -0.27 -13.99
CA GLU A 74 -0.06 -0.17 -14.08
C GLU A 74 0.57 -0.23 -12.69
N CYS A 75 1.72 -0.86 -12.57
CA CYS A 75 2.43 -0.95 -11.30
C CYS A 75 3.94 -0.89 -11.45
N ARG A 76 4.61 -0.58 -10.33
CA ARG A 76 6.03 -0.80 -10.07
C ARG A 76 6.18 -1.71 -8.87
N VAL A 77 7.17 -2.58 -8.92
CA VAL A 77 7.51 -3.49 -7.81
C VAL A 77 8.93 -3.25 -7.37
N TYR A 78 9.08 -2.95 -6.10
CA TYR A 78 10.38 -2.85 -5.45
C TYR A 78 10.57 -4.04 -4.50
N GLU A 79 11.71 -4.69 -4.62
CA GLU A 79 12.17 -5.70 -3.65
C GLU A 79 13.03 -5.04 -2.59
N LEU A 80 12.76 -5.32 -1.33
CA LEU A 80 13.60 -4.91 -0.20
C LEU A 80 14.14 -6.16 0.49
N THR A 81 15.47 -6.19 0.70
CA THR A 81 16.11 -7.24 1.49
C THR A 81 16.25 -6.78 2.93
N ILE A 82 15.69 -7.54 3.88
CA ILE A 82 15.66 -7.23 5.29
C ILE A 82 16.17 -8.38 6.15
N THR A 83 16.56 -8.09 7.39
CA THR A 83 16.96 -9.13 8.34
C THR A 83 15.77 -9.95 8.83
N ASP A 84 16.04 -11.19 9.26
CA ASP A 84 15.00 -12.07 9.81
C ASP A 84 14.28 -11.45 11.02
N ARG A 85 15.01 -10.70 11.85
CA ARG A 85 14.43 -9.96 12.99
C ARG A 85 13.39 -8.93 12.53
N LYS A 86 13.72 -8.10 11.53
CA LYS A 86 12.80 -7.12 10.96
C LYS A 86 11.59 -7.79 10.31
N TYR A 87 11.83 -8.87 9.58
CA TYR A 87 10.77 -9.67 8.94
C TYR A 87 9.80 -10.26 9.98
N CYS A 88 10.30 -10.85 11.08
CA CYS A 88 9.45 -11.37 12.15
C CYS A 88 8.61 -10.25 12.80
N LYS A 89 9.21 -9.06 13.01
CA LYS A 89 8.51 -7.90 13.57
C LYS A 89 7.39 -7.43 12.64
N LEU A 90 7.69 -7.35 11.34
CA LEU A 90 6.73 -6.99 10.29
C LEU A 90 5.55 -7.98 10.25
N LYS A 91 5.82 -9.28 10.25
CA LYS A 91 4.76 -10.31 10.28
C LYS A 91 3.85 -10.19 11.51
N LYS A 92 4.42 -9.93 12.69
CA LYS A 92 3.64 -9.73 13.92
C LYS A 92 2.73 -8.50 13.83
N LEU A 93 3.18 -7.44 13.17
CA LEU A 93 2.36 -6.24 12.95
C LEU A 93 1.23 -6.51 11.98
N LEU A 94 1.52 -7.14 10.82
CA LEU A 94 0.48 -7.51 9.84
C LEU A 94 -0.58 -8.42 10.46
N TYR A 95 -0.17 -9.41 11.26
CA TYR A 95 -1.10 -10.32 11.95
C TYR A 95 -2.11 -9.59 12.85
N LYS A 96 -1.73 -8.47 13.48
CA LYS A 96 -2.68 -7.67 14.28
C LYS A 96 -3.81 -7.09 13.43
N PHE A 97 -3.48 -6.66 12.20
CA PHE A 97 -4.49 -6.15 11.26
C PHE A 97 -5.35 -7.28 10.70
N GLU A 98 -4.73 -8.42 10.37
CA GLU A 98 -5.45 -9.62 9.89
C GLU A 98 -6.46 -10.14 10.92
N LYS A 99 -6.09 -10.12 12.21
CA LYS A 99 -6.95 -10.65 13.29
C LYS A 99 -8.23 -9.82 13.49
N ASN A 100 -8.18 -8.52 13.25
CA ASN A 100 -9.31 -7.61 13.51
C ASN A 100 -9.49 -6.61 12.36
N PRO A 101 -9.70 -7.05 11.12
CA PRO A 101 -9.71 -6.17 9.94
C PRO A 101 -10.80 -5.10 10.00
N GLU A 102 -11.93 -5.39 10.67
CA GLU A 102 -13.08 -4.49 10.78
C GLU A 102 -12.80 -3.26 11.66
N MET A 103 -11.81 -3.35 12.55
CA MET A 103 -11.41 -2.20 13.39
C MET A 103 -10.72 -1.08 12.60
N TYR A 104 -10.24 -1.37 11.39
CA TYR A 104 -9.39 -0.47 10.62
C TYR A 104 -10.13 0.04 9.39
N GLN A 105 -10.40 1.35 9.36
CA GLN A 105 -11.18 2.00 8.33
C GLN A 105 -10.29 2.82 7.38
N TYR A 106 -10.74 2.99 6.16
CA TYR A 106 -10.08 3.89 5.22
C TYR A 106 -10.33 5.34 5.59
N ASP A 107 -9.28 6.16 5.61
CA ASP A 107 -9.40 7.57 5.99
C ASP A 107 -9.84 8.46 4.82
N ILE A 108 -11.09 8.31 4.39
CA ILE A 108 -11.69 9.13 3.34
C ILE A 108 -11.73 10.60 3.77
N ILE A 109 -12.12 10.87 5.03
CA ILE A 109 -12.24 12.25 5.55
C ILE A 109 -10.86 12.90 5.60
N GLY A 110 -9.85 12.23 6.16
CA GLY A 110 -8.48 12.74 6.19
C GLY A 110 -7.91 12.96 4.78
N LEU A 111 -8.27 12.10 3.81
CA LEU A 111 -7.88 12.30 2.42
C LEU A 111 -8.49 13.57 1.83
N LEU A 112 -9.76 13.84 2.09
CA LEU A 112 -10.45 15.07 1.64
C LEU A 112 -9.89 16.31 2.33
N LEU A 113 -9.64 16.26 3.64
CA LEU A 113 -9.08 17.37 4.41
C LEU A 113 -7.66 17.74 3.94
N LYS A 114 -6.90 16.79 3.40
CA LYS A 114 -5.58 17.06 2.78
C LYS A 114 -5.68 17.98 1.57
N ILE A 115 -6.81 18.05 0.86
CA ILE A 115 -7.04 19.02 -0.22
C ILE A 115 -6.92 20.45 0.31
N PHE A 116 -7.37 20.68 1.55
CA PHE A 116 -7.34 21.97 2.23
C PHE A 116 -6.09 22.16 3.11
N ASN A 117 -5.06 21.31 2.95
CA ASN A 117 -3.85 21.28 3.78
C ASN A 117 -4.13 21.05 5.29
N ILE A 118 -5.29 20.49 5.63
CA ILE A 118 -5.66 20.15 7.01
C ILE A 118 -5.18 18.72 7.29
N GLN A 119 -4.35 18.56 8.33
CA GLN A 119 -3.84 17.27 8.78
C GLN A 119 -4.55 16.87 10.06
N VAL A 120 -5.27 15.75 10.03
CA VAL A 120 -5.99 15.21 11.19
C VAL A 120 -5.56 13.76 11.39
N TYR A 121 -5.11 13.46 12.60
CA TYR A 121 -4.91 12.07 13.02
C TYR A 121 -6.24 11.49 13.49
N ARG A 122 -6.62 10.35 12.90
CA ARG A 122 -7.78 9.59 13.28
C ARG A 122 -7.38 8.17 13.64
N LYS A 123 -7.60 7.78 14.91
CA LYS A 123 -7.24 6.44 15.38
C LYS A 123 -7.90 5.36 14.52
N ASN A 124 -7.13 4.33 14.15
CA ASN A 124 -7.56 3.21 13.31
C ASN A 124 -8.06 3.60 11.89
N HIS A 125 -7.75 4.82 11.43
CA HIS A 125 -8.06 5.26 10.09
C HIS A 125 -6.76 5.49 9.31
N TYR A 126 -6.65 4.88 8.14
CA TYR A 126 -5.45 4.90 7.33
C TYR A 126 -5.77 5.12 5.85
N VAL A 127 -4.89 5.78 5.14
CA VAL A 127 -4.74 5.56 3.70
C VAL A 127 -3.63 4.53 3.44
N CYS A 128 -3.58 3.94 2.24
CA CYS A 128 -2.64 2.87 1.91
C CYS A 128 -1.18 3.21 2.21
N SER A 129 -0.71 4.41 1.87
CA SER A 129 0.67 4.84 2.12
C SER A 129 1.00 5.02 3.60
N GLN A 130 0.06 5.49 4.40
CA GLN A 130 0.22 5.60 5.84
C GLN A 130 0.34 4.21 6.49
N PHE A 131 -0.54 3.28 6.12
CA PHE A 131 -0.48 1.91 6.63
C PHE A 131 0.87 1.25 6.32
N VAL A 132 1.27 1.22 5.05
CA VAL A 132 2.54 0.59 4.67
C VAL A 132 3.72 1.34 5.31
N GLY A 133 3.68 2.67 5.37
CA GLY A 133 4.68 3.47 6.06
C GLY A 133 4.80 3.11 7.54
N GLU A 134 3.69 2.98 8.26
CA GLU A 134 3.69 2.58 9.66
C GLU A 134 4.27 1.16 9.86
N ILE A 135 3.89 0.22 8.99
CA ILE A 135 4.45 -1.15 9.05
C ILE A 135 5.97 -1.13 8.85
N ILE A 136 6.45 -0.38 7.87
CA ILE A 136 7.89 -0.23 7.55
C ILE A 136 8.64 0.42 8.72
N GLU A 137 8.14 1.52 9.30
CA GLU A 137 8.76 2.19 10.43
C GLU A 137 8.75 1.34 11.69
N LYS A 138 7.60 0.80 12.08
CA LYS A 138 7.46 -0.02 13.29
C LYS A 138 8.20 -1.35 13.21
N SER A 139 8.59 -1.79 12.00
CA SER A 139 9.44 -2.97 11.79
C SER A 139 10.93 -2.63 11.76
N ASP A 140 11.32 -1.37 12.02
CA ASP A 140 12.69 -0.86 11.97
C ASP A 140 13.33 -1.02 10.57
N ILE A 141 12.53 -1.13 9.51
CA ILE A 141 13.04 -1.29 8.15
C ILE A 141 13.56 0.04 7.62
N HIS A 142 12.75 1.09 7.70
CA HIS A 142 13.10 2.45 7.31
C HIS A 142 12.33 3.46 8.15
N LYS A 143 12.93 4.62 8.43
CA LYS A 143 12.28 5.75 9.10
C LYS A 143 12.05 6.87 8.09
N PHE A 144 10.80 7.22 7.87
CA PHE A 144 10.46 8.37 7.04
C PHE A 144 10.65 9.64 7.86
N ASN A 145 11.58 10.52 7.51
CA ASN A 145 11.86 11.77 8.23
C ASN A 145 10.74 12.81 8.04
N LYS A 146 9.51 12.42 8.30
CA LYS A 146 8.31 13.24 8.16
C LYS A 146 7.20 12.76 9.07
N LYS A 147 6.16 13.59 9.25
CA LYS A 147 4.97 13.19 10.01
C LYS A 147 4.24 12.05 9.29
N PHE A 148 3.75 11.09 10.05
CA PHE A 148 3.01 9.92 9.57
C PHE A 148 1.87 10.29 8.59
N GLU A 149 1.10 11.33 8.92
CA GLU A 149 -0.04 11.79 8.13
C GLU A 149 0.37 12.31 6.74
N THR A 150 1.65 12.62 6.55
CA THR A 150 2.17 13.18 5.28
C THR A 150 2.83 12.15 4.38
N ILE A 151 2.91 10.88 4.80
CA ILE A 151 3.48 9.80 3.97
C ILE A 151 2.63 9.61 2.72
N LYS A 152 3.28 9.69 1.56
CA LYS A 152 2.69 9.60 0.22
C LYS A 152 3.25 8.41 -0.55
N PRO A 153 2.60 7.95 -1.62
CA PRO A 153 3.13 6.88 -2.46
C PRO A 153 4.55 7.12 -2.99
N CYS A 154 4.90 8.34 -3.39
CA CYS A 154 6.24 8.68 -3.89
C CYS A 154 7.36 8.53 -2.84
N ASP A 155 7.05 8.49 -1.56
CA ASP A 155 8.06 8.33 -0.51
C ASP A 155 8.69 6.92 -0.48
N PHE A 156 8.07 5.99 -1.21
CA PHE A 156 8.56 4.61 -1.34
C PHE A 156 9.48 4.38 -2.54
N ASP A 157 9.74 5.40 -3.38
CA ASP A 157 10.58 5.28 -4.59
C ASP A 157 12.05 5.03 -4.26
N ASN A 158 12.53 5.59 -3.16
CA ASN A 158 13.95 5.61 -2.79
C ASN A 158 14.19 4.98 -1.42
N LEU A 159 13.51 3.88 -1.11
CA LEU A 159 13.77 3.16 0.12
C LEU A 159 15.19 2.56 0.09
N PRO A 160 15.97 2.66 1.17
CA PRO A 160 17.29 2.04 1.24
C PRO A 160 17.21 0.53 1.00
N ASN A 161 18.20 -0.01 0.27
CA ASN A 161 18.28 -1.43 -0.09
C ASN A 161 17.06 -1.95 -0.88
N SER A 162 16.40 -1.06 -1.64
CA SER A 162 15.35 -1.44 -2.57
C SER A 162 15.89 -1.57 -3.98
N ASN A 163 15.44 -2.60 -4.69
CA ASN A 163 15.72 -2.82 -6.11
C ASN A 163 14.40 -2.77 -6.88
N LEU A 164 14.34 -1.98 -7.94
CA LEU A 164 13.20 -1.99 -8.85
C LEU A 164 13.24 -3.29 -9.68
N LEU A 165 12.25 -4.16 -9.48
CA LEU A 165 12.17 -5.45 -10.16
C LEU A 165 11.29 -5.42 -11.41
N TYR A 166 10.19 -4.65 -11.35
CA TYR A 166 9.18 -4.70 -12.40
C TYR A 166 8.52 -3.33 -12.60
N VAL A 167 8.24 -2.99 -13.85
CA VAL A 167 7.40 -1.86 -14.27
C VAL A 167 6.51 -2.34 -15.40
N GLY A 168 5.20 -2.24 -15.23
CA GLY A 168 4.26 -2.65 -16.27
C GLY A 168 2.86 -2.90 -15.74
N ASN A 169 2.07 -3.65 -16.49
CA ASN A 169 0.72 -3.99 -16.09
C ASN A 169 0.75 -5.08 -15.00
N ILE A 170 -0.01 -4.87 -13.93
CA ILE A 170 -0.06 -5.78 -12.76
C ILE A 170 -0.43 -7.22 -13.14
N LYS A 171 -1.17 -7.40 -14.23
CA LYS A 171 -1.59 -8.71 -14.76
C LYS A 171 -0.40 -9.60 -15.14
N TYR A 172 0.73 -9.00 -15.49
CA TYR A 172 1.92 -9.72 -15.97
C TYR A 172 3.08 -9.70 -14.96
N ILE A 173 2.82 -9.28 -13.74
CA ILE A 173 3.85 -9.12 -12.70
C ILE A 173 4.63 -10.42 -12.43
N SER A 174 3.95 -11.58 -12.44
CA SER A 174 4.56 -12.88 -12.22
C SER A 174 5.41 -13.39 -13.39
N LEU A 175 5.25 -12.82 -14.58
CA LEU A 175 6.00 -13.18 -15.79
C LEU A 175 7.27 -12.35 -15.98
N GLY A 176 7.38 -11.21 -15.31
CA GLY A 176 8.48 -10.26 -15.45
C GLY A 176 9.50 -10.32 -14.31
N MET A 177 9.39 -11.31 -13.41
CA MET A 177 10.26 -11.45 -12.23
C MET A 177 10.97 -12.78 -12.20
#